data_74b0cb8739b59142fd80a03f1a89262f
#
_entry.id   74b0cb8739b59142fd80a03f1a89262f
#
_cell.length_a   1.000
_cell.length_b   1.000
_cell.length_c   1.000
_cell.angle_alpha   90.00
_cell.angle_beta   90.00
_cell.angle_gamma   90.00
#
_symmetry.space_group_name_H-M   'P 1'
#
loop_
_entity.id
_entity.type
_entity.pdbx_description
1 polymer ?
#
loop_
_entity_poly.entity_id
_entity_poly.type
_entity_poly.pdbx_seq_one_letter_code
_entity_poly.pdbx_strand_id
1 'polypeptide(L)'
;MGRIANEKNIEALLKSWRQTRTNNCKLVIVGDGPMKPTLENSFSNLGKDKLIWWGSETDLETRVAIMQIAEVFFLPSLIEGLSLSLLEAMSTGTACVATDAGADGEVLDNGAGIVISTENVVTQLKTIIPILVDHPSFTKALGEKGRERVIERYTIKKNIEALEKLYLNTIKISNP
;
A
#
# COMPACT_ATOMS: atom_id res chain seq x y z
N MET A 1 2.40 5.55 1.86
CA MET A 1 2.71 6.87 1.27
C MET A 1 1.41 7.54 0.87
N GLY A 2 1.16 8.79 1.31
CA GLY A 2 -0.08 9.50 0.98
C GLY A 2 -0.56 10.44 2.08
N ARG A 3 -1.82 10.90 1.98
CA ARG A 3 -2.42 11.81 2.94
C ARG A 3 -2.64 11.13 4.29
N ILE A 4 -2.25 11.80 5.39
CA ILE A 4 -2.46 11.30 6.76
C ILE A 4 -3.80 11.85 7.28
N ALA A 5 -4.86 11.09 7.02
CA ALA A 5 -6.24 11.44 7.38
C ALA A 5 -7.01 10.20 7.89
N ASN A 6 -8.19 10.40 8.43
CA ASN A 6 -8.96 9.34 9.09
C ASN A 6 -9.22 8.13 8.19
N GLU A 7 -9.57 8.38 6.93
CA GLU A 7 -9.86 7.35 5.94
C GLU A 7 -8.66 6.45 5.62
N LYS A 8 -7.44 6.93 5.86
CA LYS A 8 -6.20 6.16 5.65
C LYS A 8 -5.84 5.27 6.84
N ASN A 9 -6.50 5.43 7.98
CA ASN A 9 -6.41 4.56 9.15
C ASN A 9 -4.97 4.23 9.61
N ILE A 10 -4.07 5.20 9.48
CA ILE A 10 -2.66 5.06 9.87
C ILE A 10 -2.54 4.72 11.38
N GLU A 11 -3.52 5.15 12.17
CA GLU A 11 -3.58 4.83 13.60
C GLU A 11 -3.62 3.32 13.86
N ALA A 12 -4.40 2.55 13.08
CA ALA A 12 -4.47 1.09 13.22
C ALA A 12 -3.12 0.43 12.93
N LEU A 13 -2.39 0.90 11.90
CA LEU A 13 -1.04 0.43 11.60
C LEU A 13 -0.07 0.75 12.74
N LEU A 14 -0.09 1.96 13.27
CA LEU A 14 0.77 2.36 14.39
C LEU A 14 0.46 1.57 15.67
N LYS A 15 -0.82 1.32 15.97
CA LYS A 15 -1.24 0.47 17.10
C LYS A 15 -0.70 -0.95 16.94
N SER A 16 -0.79 -1.52 15.74
CA SER A 16 -0.29 -2.85 15.42
C SER A 16 1.23 -2.90 15.56
N TRP A 17 1.93 -1.93 14.96
CA TRP A 17 3.39 -1.83 15.01
C TRP A 17 3.92 -1.74 16.43
N ARG A 18 3.31 -0.91 17.29
CA ARG A 18 3.66 -0.79 18.71
C ARG A 18 3.54 -2.09 19.50
N GLN A 19 2.59 -2.96 19.12
CA GLN A 19 2.28 -4.20 19.80
C GLN A 19 3.00 -5.43 19.22
N THR A 20 3.73 -5.25 18.12
CA THR A 20 4.40 -6.33 17.41
C THR A 20 5.91 -6.27 17.67
N ARG A 21 6.54 -7.43 17.82
CA ARG A 21 8.01 -7.52 17.87
C ARG A 21 8.54 -7.41 16.44
N THR A 22 9.16 -6.29 16.13
CA THR A 22 9.76 -5.98 14.82
C THR A 22 11.24 -5.72 15.02
N ASN A 23 12.00 -6.80 15.28
CA ASN A 23 13.45 -6.68 15.48
C ASN A 23 14.11 -6.17 14.19
N ASN A 24 14.92 -5.12 14.31
CA ASN A 24 15.66 -4.49 13.21
C ASN A 24 14.81 -3.90 12.06
N CYS A 25 13.48 -3.78 12.23
CA CYS A 25 12.62 -3.15 11.24
C CYS A 25 12.21 -1.74 11.67
N LYS A 26 12.03 -0.86 10.70
CA LYS A 26 11.51 0.49 10.90
C LYS A 26 10.24 0.70 10.08
N LEU A 27 9.25 1.33 10.69
CA LEU A 27 8.09 1.82 9.98
C LEU A 27 8.36 3.25 9.51
N VAL A 28 8.22 3.50 8.21
CA VAL A 28 8.38 4.83 7.63
C VAL A 28 7.00 5.33 7.18
N ILE A 29 6.56 6.45 7.74
CA ILE A 29 5.33 7.11 7.33
C ILE A 29 5.69 8.28 6.40
N VAL A 30 5.29 8.15 5.13
CA VAL A 30 5.55 9.17 4.10
C VAL A 30 4.26 9.87 3.75
N GLY A 31 4.20 11.16 3.98
CA GLY A 31 3.04 11.98 3.72
C GLY A 31 2.80 13.04 4.79
N ASP A 32 1.72 13.78 4.60
CA ASP A 32 1.25 14.79 5.53
C ASP A 32 -0.29 14.81 5.57
N GLY A 33 -0.86 15.47 6.57
CA GLY A 33 -2.31 15.59 6.68
C GLY A 33 -2.79 15.91 8.09
N PRO A 34 -4.10 16.13 8.24
CA PRO A 34 -4.69 16.65 9.47
C PRO A 34 -4.48 15.75 10.70
N MET A 35 -4.32 14.44 10.50
CA MET A 35 -4.11 13.51 11.61
C MET A 35 -2.65 13.39 12.07
N LYS A 36 -1.68 13.90 11.30
CA LYS A 36 -0.26 13.73 11.60
C LYS A 36 0.13 14.26 12.98
N PRO A 37 -0.19 15.50 13.38
CA PRO A 37 0.22 16.03 14.70
C PRO A 37 -0.31 15.19 15.87
N THR A 38 -1.57 14.74 15.77
CA THR A 38 -2.19 13.88 16.77
C THR A 38 -1.50 12.53 16.87
N LEU A 39 -1.20 11.91 15.73
CA LEU A 39 -0.52 10.61 15.69
C LEU A 39 0.94 10.70 16.16
N GLU A 40 1.68 11.73 15.76
CA GLU A 40 3.04 11.97 16.23
C GLU A 40 3.10 12.08 17.76
N ASN A 41 2.17 12.81 18.35
CA ASN A 41 2.07 12.93 19.81
C ASN A 41 1.71 11.60 20.48
N SER A 42 0.69 10.89 19.96
CA SER A 42 0.17 9.65 20.54
C SER A 42 1.16 8.47 20.45
N PHE A 43 2.07 8.51 19.49
CA PHE A 43 3.06 7.46 19.23
C PHE A 43 4.51 7.93 19.41
N SER A 44 4.73 9.06 20.10
CA SER A 44 6.06 9.61 20.38
C SER A 44 6.99 8.66 21.14
N ASN A 45 6.41 7.72 21.90
CA ASN A 45 7.13 6.71 22.66
C ASN A 45 7.74 5.56 21.82
N LEU A 46 7.41 5.46 20.52
CA LEU A 46 7.98 4.41 19.66
C LEU A 46 9.48 4.64 19.35
N GLY A 47 9.96 5.88 19.50
CA GLY A 47 11.36 6.22 19.19
C GLY A 47 11.68 6.22 17.69
N LYS A 48 12.74 6.95 17.32
CA LYS A 48 13.19 7.10 15.93
C LYS A 48 13.85 5.83 15.34
N ASP A 49 14.19 4.90 16.18
CA ASP A 49 14.73 3.60 15.82
C ASP A 49 13.65 2.65 15.28
N LYS A 50 12.37 2.89 15.61
CA LYS A 50 11.24 2.08 15.19
C LYS A 50 10.24 2.78 14.27
N LEU A 51 10.11 4.11 14.37
CA LEU A 51 9.15 4.91 13.61
C LEU A 51 9.82 6.17 13.07
N ILE A 52 9.72 6.36 11.75
CA ILE A 52 10.21 7.54 11.05
C ILE A 52 9.02 8.26 10.41
N TRP A 53 8.84 9.52 10.76
CA TRP A 53 7.94 10.44 10.08
C TRP A 53 8.75 11.19 9.01
N TRP A 54 8.64 10.75 7.75
CA TRP A 54 9.38 11.33 6.63
C TRP A 54 8.85 12.72 6.24
N GLY A 55 7.54 12.88 6.30
CA GLY A 55 6.86 14.06 5.79
C GLY A 55 6.36 13.86 4.36
N SER A 56 5.93 14.97 3.74
CA SER A 56 5.48 14.96 2.36
C SER A 56 6.67 14.80 1.41
N GLU A 57 6.55 13.90 0.44
CA GLU A 57 7.57 13.69 -0.59
C GLU A 57 6.95 13.87 -1.98
N THR A 58 7.46 14.81 -2.73
CA THR A 58 6.99 15.16 -4.08
C THR A 58 7.96 14.75 -5.17
N ASP A 59 9.23 14.54 -4.82
CA ASP A 59 10.23 14.08 -5.78
C ASP A 59 9.99 12.62 -6.16
N LEU A 60 9.84 12.37 -7.46
CA LEU A 60 9.52 11.05 -7.98
C LEU A 60 10.65 10.03 -7.73
N GLU A 61 11.89 10.44 -7.91
CA GLU A 61 13.06 9.55 -7.75
C GLU A 61 13.17 9.11 -6.29
N THR A 62 13.03 10.04 -5.35
CA THR A 62 13.03 9.78 -3.91
C THR A 62 11.86 8.86 -3.52
N ARG A 63 10.65 9.09 -4.06
CA ARG A 63 9.49 8.22 -3.81
C ARG A 63 9.74 6.79 -4.28
N VAL A 64 10.26 6.63 -5.49
CA VAL A 64 10.61 5.32 -6.05
C VAL A 64 11.70 4.65 -5.21
N ALA A 65 12.75 5.38 -4.82
CA ALA A 65 13.82 4.85 -3.98
C ALA A 65 13.30 4.35 -2.61
N ILE A 66 12.42 5.13 -1.96
CA ILE A 66 11.79 4.71 -0.70
C ILE A 66 11.00 3.41 -0.88
N MET A 67 10.23 3.29 -1.96
CA MET A 67 9.46 2.08 -2.24
C MET A 67 10.37 0.87 -2.56
N GLN A 68 11.45 1.08 -3.31
CA GLN A 68 12.40 0.02 -3.67
C GLN A 68 13.16 -0.55 -2.48
N ILE A 69 13.47 0.26 -1.46
CA ILE A 69 14.14 -0.21 -0.25
C ILE A 69 13.16 -0.78 0.79
N ALA A 70 11.88 -0.52 0.63
CA ALA A 70 10.85 -1.05 1.52
C ALA A 70 10.59 -2.53 1.22
N GLU A 71 10.59 -3.36 2.25
CA GLU A 71 10.23 -4.77 2.13
C GLU A 71 8.71 -4.96 2.02
N VAL A 72 7.95 -4.11 2.72
CA VAL A 72 6.48 -4.18 2.76
C VAL A 72 5.86 -2.78 2.70
N PHE A 73 4.84 -2.64 1.88
CA PHE A 73 3.97 -1.47 1.82
C PHE A 73 2.62 -1.79 2.48
N PHE A 74 2.19 -0.97 3.44
CA PHE A 74 0.91 -1.11 4.12
C PHE A 74 -0.06 -0.02 3.70
N LEU A 75 -1.28 -0.41 3.33
CA LEU A 75 -2.39 0.46 3.00
C LEU A 75 -3.63 0.07 3.81
N PRO A 76 -3.72 0.48 5.10
CA PRO A 76 -4.81 0.08 6.00
C PRO A 76 -6.07 0.95 5.86
N SER A 77 -6.33 1.50 4.68
CA SER A 77 -7.41 2.46 4.43
C SER A 77 -8.79 1.87 4.73
N LEU A 78 -9.71 2.71 5.18
CA LEU A 78 -11.12 2.34 5.39
C LEU A 78 -11.97 2.59 4.14
N ILE A 79 -11.57 3.54 3.32
CA ILE A 79 -12.25 3.95 2.08
C ILE A 79 -11.18 4.26 1.03
N GLU A 80 -11.29 3.59 -0.11
CA GLU A 80 -10.48 3.84 -1.30
C GLU A 80 -11.33 3.70 -2.56
N GLY A 81 -10.88 4.30 -3.68
CA GLY A 81 -11.30 3.91 -5.00
C GLY A 81 -10.34 2.85 -5.54
N LEU A 82 -9.30 3.30 -6.25
CA LEU A 82 -8.11 2.55 -6.64
C LEU A 82 -6.89 3.35 -6.17
N SER A 83 -6.07 2.77 -5.32
CA SER A 83 -4.91 3.48 -4.76
C SER A 83 -3.72 3.48 -5.72
N LEU A 84 -3.39 4.66 -6.25
CA LEU A 84 -2.18 4.82 -7.08
C LEU A 84 -0.90 4.49 -6.29
N SER A 85 -0.84 4.81 -5.00
CA SER A 85 0.33 4.47 -4.17
C SER A 85 0.50 2.97 -3.98
N LEU A 86 -0.59 2.19 -4.02
CA LEU A 86 -0.53 0.73 -4.04
C LEU A 86 0.09 0.23 -5.35
N LEU A 87 -0.39 0.71 -6.49
CA LEU A 87 0.15 0.34 -7.81
C LEU A 87 1.63 0.76 -7.95
N GLU A 88 2.00 1.92 -7.43
CA GLU A 88 3.39 2.39 -7.38
C GLU A 88 4.27 1.43 -6.57
N ALA A 89 3.86 1.05 -5.36
CA ALA A 89 4.59 0.12 -4.51
C ALA A 89 4.71 -1.28 -5.14
N MET A 90 3.61 -1.80 -5.70
CA MET A 90 3.64 -3.06 -6.44
C MET A 90 4.59 -3.00 -7.65
N SER A 91 4.63 -1.86 -8.36
CA SER A 91 5.49 -1.67 -9.53
C SER A 91 6.99 -1.75 -9.20
N THR A 92 7.37 -1.45 -7.97
CA THR A 92 8.76 -1.57 -7.49
C THR A 92 9.11 -2.97 -6.99
N GLY A 93 8.15 -3.90 -6.93
CA GLY A 93 8.33 -5.25 -6.40
C GLY A 93 8.25 -5.33 -4.87
N THR A 94 7.73 -4.29 -4.23
CA THR A 94 7.48 -4.26 -2.79
C THR A 94 6.26 -5.11 -2.46
N ALA A 95 6.35 -5.97 -1.46
CA ALA A 95 5.19 -6.74 -0.98
C ALA A 95 4.12 -5.80 -0.43
N CYS A 96 2.87 -5.99 -0.82
CA CYS A 96 1.78 -5.10 -0.43
C CYS A 96 0.75 -5.79 0.46
N VAL A 97 0.33 -5.08 1.51
CA VAL A 97 -0.78 -5.46 2.39
C VAL A 97 -1.79 -4.32 2.37
N ALA A 98 -2.99 -4.57 1.91
CA ALA A 98 -4.04 -3.56 1.88
C ALA A 98 -5.36 -4.11 2.45
N THR A 99 -6.19 -3.20 2.93
CA THR A 99 -7.58 -3.50 3.27
C THR A 99 -8.41 -3.66 1.99
N ASP A 100 -9.46 -4.48 2.08
CA ASP A 100 -10.49 -4.58 1.04
C ASP A 100 -11.43 -3.36 1.09
N ALA A 101 -10.87 -2.20 0.74
CA ALA A 101 -11.52 -0.90 0.79
C ALA A 101 -11.66 -0.31 -0.62
N GLY A 102 -12.54 -0.85 -1.44
CA GLY A 102 -12.70 -0.46 -2.85
C GLY A 102 -12.03 -1.45 -3.80
N ALA A 103 -11.32 -0.98 -4.84
CA ALA A 103 -10.71 -1.86 -5.84
C ALA A 103 -9.36 -2.47 -5.41
N ASP A 104 -8.81 -2.08 -4.26
CA ASP A 104 -7.48 -2.53 -3.82
C ASP A 104 -7.43 -4.04 -3.54
N GLY A 105 -8.53 -4.62 -3.06
CA GLY A 105 -8.67 -6.07 -2.89
C GLY A 105 -8.57 -6.84 -4.21
N GLU A 106 -9.23 -6.35 -5.28
CA GLU A 106 -9.13 -6.93 -6.63
C GLU A 106 -7.71 -6.85 -7.20
N VAL A 107 -7.03 -5.73 -6.96
CA VAL A 107 -5.64 -5.55 -7.42
C VAL A 107 -4.70 -6.57 -6.80
N LEU A 108 -4.87 -6.87 -5.51
CA LEU A 108 -4.02 -7.80 -4.75
C LEU A 108 -4.46 -9.26 -4.85
N ASP A 109 -5.58 -9.56 -5.51
CA ASP A 109 -6.11 -10.92 -5.64
C ASP A 109 -5.12 -11.91 -6.30
N ASN A 110 -5.39 -13.21 -6.14
CA ASN A 110 -4.58 -14.30 -6.70
C ASN A 110 -3.08 -14.28 -6.26
N GLY A 111 -2.83 -13.79 -5.05
CA GLY A 111 -1.50 -13.80 -4.45
C GLY A 111 -0.58 -12.69 -4.95
N ALA A 112 -1.12 -11.61 -5.52
CA ALA A 112 -0.37 -10.40 -5.87
C ALA A 112 -0.08 -9.50 -4.65
N GLY A 113 -0.66 -9.82 -3.49
CA GLY A 113 -0.47 -9.17 -2.22
C GLY A 113 -1.30 -9.84 -1.13
N ILE A 114 -1.39 -9.22 0.03
CA ILE A 114 -2.24 -9.68 1.14
C ILE A 114 -3.40 -8.71 1.29
N VAL A 115 -4.62 -9.24 1.19
CA VAL A 115 -5.85 -8.50 1.43
C VAL A 115 -6.32 -8.77 2.86
N ILE A 116 -6.64 -7.71 3.59
CA ILE A 116 -7.22 -7.78 4.94
C ILE A 116 -8.58 -7.10 4.96
N SER A 117 -9.45 -7.51 5.88
CA SER A 117 -10.73 -6.84 6.09
C SER A 117 -10.53 -5.45 6.66
N THR A 118 -11.43 -4.51 6.33
CA THR A 118 -11.53 -3.21 6.99
C THR A 118 -11.94 -3.30 8.46
N GLU A 119 -12.46 -4.45 8.89
CA GLU A 119 -12.77 -4.74 10.27
C GLU A 119 -11.55 -5.34 10.98
N ASN A 120 -11.37 -4.98 12.26
CA ASN A 120 -10.30 -5.55 13.10
C ASN A 120 -8.88 -5.44 12.49
N VAL A 121 -8.60 -4.37 11.73
CA VAL A 121 -7.31 -4.12 11.04
C VAL A 121 -6.12 -4.31 11.97
N VAL A 122 -6.19 -3.81 13.22
CA VAL A 122 -5.11 -3.96 14.21
C VAL A 122 -4.76 -5.42 14.46
N THR A 123 -5.76 -6.28 14.67
CA THR A 123 -5.55 -7.70 14.95
C THR A 123 -4.94 -8.41 13.76
N GLN A 124 -5.45 -8.14 12.56
CA GLN A 124 -4.94 -8.75 11.33
C GLN A 124 -3.48 -8.34 11.07
N LEU A 125 -3.16 -7.06 11.18
CA LEU A 125 -1.79 -6.56 11.00
C LEU A 125 -0.83 -7.13 12.05
N LYS A 126 -1.26 -7.28 13.31
CA LYS A 126 -0.45 -7.92 14.36
C LYS A 126 -0.08 -9.36 14.03
N THR A 127 -0.92 -10.06 13.30
CA THR A 127 -0.64 -11.43 12.82
C THR A 127 0.26 -11.44 11.60
N ILE A 128 0.02 -10.54 10.66
CA ILE A 128 0.70 -10.53 9.35
C ILE A 128 2.11 -9.95 9.44
N ILE A 129 2.33 -8.88 10.21
CA ILE A 129 3.63 -8.21 10.30
C ILE A 129 4.75 -9.18 10.70
N PRO A 130 4.62 -10.00 11.77
CA PRO A 130 5.67 -10.96 12.11
C PRO A 130 5.94 -11.98 11.00
N ILE A 131 4.90 -12.47 10.34
CA ILE A 131 5.04 -13.45 9.24
C ILE A 131 5.90 -12.86 8.12
N LEU A 132 5.63 -11.62 7.73
CA LEU A 132 6.39 -10.95 6.66
C LEU A 132 7.84 -10.66 7.07
N VAL A 133 8.07 -10.29 8.34
CA VAL A 133 9.41 -10.02 8.88
C VAL A 133 10.23 -11.32 9.01
N ASP A 134 9.62 -12.39 9.52
CA ASP A 134 10.31 -13.64 9.81
C ASP A 134 10.52 -14.52 8.57
N HIS A 135 9.81 -14.23 7.45
CA HIS A 135 9.89 -14.98 6.20
C HIS A 135 10.25 -14.11 4.99
N PRO A 136 11.48 -13.55 4.91
CA PRO A 136 11.87 -12.61 3.86
C PRO A 136 11.77 -13.18 2.44
N SER A 137 12.01 -14.48 2.25
CA SER A 137 11.84 -15.13 0.94
C SER A 137 10.39 -15.15 0.48
N PHE A 138 9.44 -15.38 1.38
CA PHE A 138 8.01 -15.28 1.11
C PHE A 138 7.62 -13.85 0.77
N THR A 139 8.07 -12.88 1.57
CA THR A 139 7.80 -11.45 1.36
C THR A 139 8.31 -10.99 0.00
N LYS A 140 9.52 -11.40 -0.37
CA LYS A 140 10.08 -11.09 -1.70
C LYS A 140 9.25 -11.70 -2.83
N ALA A 141 8.91 -12.98 -2.74
CA ALA A 141 8.09 -13.66 -3.76
C ALA A 141 6.70 -13.01 -3.91
N LEU A 142 6.11 -12.54 -2.82
CA LEU A 142 4.85 -11.80 -2.82
C LEU A 142 4.98 -10.48 -3.60
N GLY A 143 6.05 -9.71 -3.37
CA GLY A 143 6.34 -8.48 -4.09
C GLY A 143 6.58 -8.70 -5.59
N GLU A 144 7.30 -9.76 -5.96
CA GLU A 144 7.53 -10.14 -7.37
C GLU A 144 6.20 -10.42 -8.09
N LYS A 145 5.30 -11.20 -7.49
CA LYS A 145 3.96 -11.44 -8.04
C LYS A 145 3.12 -10.17 -8.15
N GLY A 146 3.22 -9.28 -7.16
CA GLY A 146 2.57 -7.97 -7.21
C GLY A 146 3.03 -7.15 -8.42
N ARG A 147 4.34 -7.11 -8.67
CA ARG A 147 4.92 -6.42 -9.82
C ARG A 147 4.46 -7.03 -11.16
N GLU A 148 4.45 -8.35 -11.29
CA GLU A 148 3.94 -9.04 -12.49
C GLU A 148 2.49 -8.63 -12.77
N ARG A 149 1.63 -8.60 -11.76
CA ARG A 149 0.22 -8.19 -11.87
C ARG A 149 0.08 -6.76 -12.40
N VAL A 150 0.86 -5.80 -11.86
CA VAL A 150 0.81 -4.40 -12.30
C VAL A 150 1.26 -4.27 -13.75
N ILE A 151 2.35 -4.92 -14.13
CA ILE A 151 2.86 -4.91 -15.51
C ILE A 151 1.84 -5.53 -16.47
N GLU A 152 1.17 -6.60 -16.07
CA GLU A 152 0.17 -7.28 -16.88
C GLU A 152 -1.09 -6.45 -17.10
N ARG A 153 -1.57 -5.70 -16.06
CA ARG A 153 -2.94 -5.15 -16.08
C ARG A 153 -3.06 -3.65 -15.89
N TYR A 154 -2.16 -3.03 -15.14
CA TYR A 154 -2.36 -1.66 -14.63
C TYR A 154 -1.39 -0.62 -15.20
N THR A 155 -0.69 -0.93 -16.30
CA THR A 155 0.15 0.06 -16.97
C THR A 155 -0.69 1.09 -17.70
N ILE A 156 -0.19 2.31 -17.84
CA ILE A 156 -0.84 3.39 -18.62
C ILE A 156 -1.16 2.90 -20.04
N LYS A 157 -0.22 2.17 -20.68
CA LYS A 157 -0.42 1.61 -22.02
C LYS A 157 -1.66 0.70 -22.08
N LYS A 158 -1.78 -0.24 -21.13
CA LYS A 158 -2.93 -1.16 -21.05
C LYS A 158 -4.24 -0.42 -20.81
N ASN A 159 -4.22 0.60 -19.97
CA ASN A 159 -5.41 1.42 -19.72
C ASN A 159 -5.85 2.19 -20.97
N ILE A 160 -4.91 2.78 -21.71
CA ILE A 160 -5.21 3.48 -22.97
C ILE A 160 -5.78 2.50 -24.01
N GLU A 161 -5.14 1.35 -24.22
CA GLU A 161 -5.62 0.30 -25.15
C GLU A 161 -7.05 -0.16 -24.80
N ALA A 162 -7.35 -0.36 -23.51
CA ALA A 162 -8.69 -0.73 -23.06
C ALA A 162 -9.72 0.36 -23.30
N LEU A 163 -9.36 1.61 -23.05
CA LEU A 163 -10.23 2.78 -23.26
C LEU A 163 -10.52 3.00 -24.76
N GLU A 164 -9.50 2.93 -25.60
CA GLU A 164 -9.68 3.01 -27.07
C GLU A 164 -10.62 1.92 -27.59
N LYS A 165 -10.44 0.69 -27.15
CA LYS A 165 -11.31 -0.43 -27.49
C LYS A 165 -12.76 -0.18 -27.07
N LEU A 166 -12.97 0.38 -25.88
CA LEU A 166 -14.29 0.73 -25.38
C LEU A 166 -14.95 1.78 -26.27
N TYR A 167 -14.25 2.86 -26.61
CA TYR A 167 -14.76 3.92 -27.48
C TYR A 167 -15.10 3.40 -28.88
N LEU A 168 -14.23 2.62 -29.50
CA LEU A 168 -14.46 2.05 -30.84
C LEU A 168 -15.70 1.12 -30.86
N ASN A 169 -15.90 0.34 -29.80
CA ASN A 169 -17.09 -0.52 -29.69
C ASN A 169 -18.37 0.30 -29.52
N THR A 170 -18.32 1.36 -28.72
CA THR A 170 -19.48 2.24 -28.50
C THR A 170 -19.89 2.97 -29.79
N ILE A 171 -18.94 3.47 -30.57
CA ILE A 171 -19.19 4.14 -31.86
C ILE A 171 -19.82 3.16 -32.86
N LYS A 172 -19.35 1.91 -32.92
CA LYS A 172 -19.93 0.88 -33.81
C LYS A 172 -21.39 0.52 -33.48
N ILE A 173 -21.76 0.57 -32.20
CA ILE A 173 -23.12 0.31 -31.74
C ILE A 173 -24.03 1.50 -32.08
N SER A 174 -23.51 2.71 -32.12
CA SER A 174 -24.26 3.96 -32.40
C SER A 174 -24.49 4.22 -33.92
N ASN A 175 -23.79 3.52 -34.80
CA ASN A 175 -23.94 3.56 -36.26
C ASN A 175 -24.26 2.14 -36.78
N PRO A 176 -25.56 1.72 -36.79
CA PRO A 176 -25.99 0.45 -37.36
C PRO A 176 -25.91 0.44 -38.91
#